data_78335c20b557666570c59e84f3ab6f44
#
_entry.id   78335c20b557666570c59e84f3ab6f44
#
_cell.length_a   1.000
_cell.length_b   1.000
_cell.length_c   1.000
_cell.angle_alpha   90.00
_cell.angle_beta   90.00
_cell.angle_gamma   90.00
#
_symmetry.space_group_name_H-M   'P 1'
#
loop_
_entity.id
_entity.type
_entity.pdbx_description
1 polymer ?
#
loop_
_entity_poly.entity_id
_entity_poly.type
_entity_poly.pdbx_seq_one_letter_code
_entity_poly.pdbx_strand_id
1 'polypeptide(L)'
;MSILIENLSTLQNVIYIISSMLFITGIKMLGKEDTAVRGNFLSALAMFIAVSITLVNVVNPLIIIIGISVGAIIGSVIALKVKMTSIPEMVALFNGFGGLATFFIAWSEYSTTPENYFQYILIMLTTFIGGVTFTGSIVAYGKLSERLTIKKTSLITKLFTTIFYISLFYLIYSTFFTDIFEPNFDFYLILIIFTLLGGIGFVLPIGGGDMPVVISLLNSFSGIAAAFAD
;
A
#
# COMPACT_ATOMS: atom_id res chain seq x y z
N MET A 1 5.24 -34.70 12.67
CA MET A 1 4.42 -33.56 12.24
C MET A 1 5.15 -32.23 12.49
N SER A 2 5.69 -31.96 13.70
CA SER A 2 6.45 -30.73 14.01
C SER A 2 7.65 -30.49 13.09
N ILE A 3 8.49 -31.52 12.86
CA ILE A 3 9.67 -31.44 12.00
C ILE A 3 9.32 -31.13 10.53
N LEU A 4 8.19 -31.63 10.02
CA LEU A 4 7.73 -31.32 8.67
C LEU A 4 7.26 -29.87 8.55
N ILE A 5 6.57 -29.33 9.57
CA ILE A 5 6.13 -27.93 9.60
C ILE A 5 7.33 -27.01 9.70
N GLU A 6 8.30 -27.33 10.56
CA GLU A 6 9.54 -26.55 10.70
C GLU A 6 10.38 -26.53 9.40
N ASN A 7 10.49 -27.66 8.71
CA ASN A 7 11.16 -27.74 7.42
C ASN A 7 10.43 -26.93 6.33
N LEU A 8 9.09 -26.92 6.35
CA LEU A 8 8.29 -26.16 5.40
C LEU A 8 8.46 -24.64 5.60
N SER A 9 8.41 -24.18 6.85
CA SER A 9 8.62 -22.77 7.17
C SER A 9 10.04 -22.30 6.81
N THR A 10 11.05 -23.13 7.07
CA THR A 10 12.43 -22.85 6.68
C THR A 10 12.58 -22.75 5.15
N LEU A 11 11.97 -23.67 4.41
CA LEU A 11 11.97 -23.63 2.94
C LEU A 11 11.29 -22.36 2.41
N GLN A 12 10.15 -21.97 3.00
CA GLN A 12 9.44 -20.72 2.63
C GLN A 12 10.32 -19.49 2.85
N ASN A 13 10.97 -19.39 4.00
CA ASN A 13 11.86 -18.27 4.31
C ASN A 13 13.03 -18.19 3.31
N VAL A 14 13.63 -19.32 2.93
CA VAL A 14 14.68 -19.35 1.89
C VAL A 14 14.14 -18.87 0.55
N ILE A 15 12.94 -19.29 0.15
CA ILE A 15 12.32 -18.86 -1.10
C ILE A 15 11.98 -17.37 -1.07
N TYR A 16 11.51 -16.81 0.05
CA TYR A 16 11.29 -15.36 0.21
C TYR A 16 12.61 -14.57 0.07
N ILE A 17 13.70 -15.05 0.66
CA ILE A 17 15.03 -14.43 0.50
C ILE A 17 15.44 -14.43 -0.96
N ILE A 18 15.30 -15.55 -1.67
CA ILE A 18 15.61 -15.66 -3.10
C ILE A 18 14.74 -14.69 -3.91
N SER A 19 13.44 -14.65 -3.66
CA SER A 19 12.52 -13.73 -4.33
C SER A 19 12.92 -12.27 -4.10
N SER A 20 13.29 -11.91 -2.87
CA SER A 20 13.74 -10.56 -2.52
C SER A 20 15.03 -10.18 -3.26
N MET A 21 16.00 -11.10 -3.38
CA MET A 21 17.22 -10.88 -4.15
C MET A 21 16.93 -10.68 -5.64
N LEU A 22 15.98 -11.45 -6.20
CA LEU A 22 15.54 -11.31 -7.59
C LEU A 22 14.85 -9.95 -7.80
N PHE A 23 14.01 -9.48 -6.86
CA PHE A 23 13.41 -8.16 -6.91
C PHE A 23 14.44 -7.05 -6.91
N ILE A 24 15.38 -7.06 -5.97
CA ILE A 24 16.45 -6.06 -5.88
C ILE A 24 17.26 -6.02 -7.18
N THR A 25 17.60 -7.19 -7.73
CA THR A 25 18.32 -7.29 -9.00
C THR A 25 17.49 -6.77 -10.16
N GLY A 26 16.20 -7.12 -10.22
CA GLY A 26 15.26 -6.66 -11.22
C GLY A 26 15.10 -5.13 -11.21
N ILE A 27 14.90 -4.53 -10.04
CA ILE A 27 14.81 -3.07 -9.87
C ILE A 27 16.10 -2.38 -10.31
N LYS A 28 17.26 -2.91 -9.96
CA LYS A 28 18.56 -2.39 -10.42
C LYS A 28 18.70 -2.41 -11.94
N MET A 29 18.20 -3.47 -12.59
CA MET A 29 18.21 -3.60 -14.05
C MET A 29 17.23 -2.65 -14.74
N LEU A 30 16.13 -2.27 -14.10
CA LEU A 30 15.16 -1.28 -14.62
C LEU A 30 15.78 0.13 -14.78
N GLY A 31 16.82 0.45 -14.02
CA GLY A 31 17.52 1.73 -14.11
C GLY A 31 18.36 1.93 -15.38
N LYS A 32 18.49 0.91 -16.26
CA LYS A 32 19.23 0.99 -17.51
C LYS A 32 18.36 0.54 -18.68
N GLU A 33 18.35 1.29 -19.75
CA GLU A 33 17.51 1.05 -20.93
C GLU A 33 17.76 -0.31 -21.58
N ASP A 34 19.02 -0.71 -21.71
CA ASP A 34 19.45 -1.99 -22.32
C ASP A 34 19.05 -3.23 -21.50
N THR A 35 18.84 -3.08 -20.20
CA THR A 35 18.48 -4.19 -19.29
C THR A 35 17.06 -4.11 -18.76
N ALA A 36 16.33 -3.01 -18.99
CA ALA A 36 15.01 -2.75 -18.41
C ALA A 36 13.99 -3.86 -18.67
N VAL A 37 13.92 -4.39 -19.90
CA VAL A 37 12.98 -5.47 -20.26
C VAL A 37 13.29 -6.75 -19.45
N ARG A 38 14.56 -7.10 -19.29
CA ARG A 38 14.98 -8.25 -18.49
C ARG A 38 14.74 -8.02 -17.01
N GLY A 39 14.96 -6.79 -16.52
CA GLY A 39 14.69 -6.41 -15.15
C GLY A 39 13.20 -6.53 -14.81
N ASN A 40 12.31 -6.10 -15.71
CA ASN A 40 10.88 -6.25 -15.55
C ASN A 40 10.44 -7.73 -15.50
N PHE A 41 10.99 -8.57 -16.39
CA PHE A 41 10.73 -10.01 -16.38
C PHE A 41 11.21 -10.67 -15.07
N LEU A 42 12.39 -10.29 -14.58
CA LEU A 42 12.98 -10.83 -13.35
C LEU A 42 12.11 -10.44 -12.12
N SER A 43 11.64 -9.19 -12.07
CA SER A 43 10.73 -8.72 -11.02
C SER A 43 9.39 -9.44 -11.05
N ALA A 44 8.83 -9.68 -12.25
CA ALA A 44 7.59 -10.44 -12.42
C ALA A 44 7.76 -11.91 -11.96
N LEU A 45 8.89 -12.53 -12.29
CA LEU A 45 9.21 -13.88 -11.83
C LEU A 45 9.36 -13.95 -10.31
N ALA A 46 10.03 -12.97 -9.71
CA ALA A 46 10.17 -12.86 -8.26
C ALA A 46 8.81 -12.76 -7.56
N MET A 47 7.91 -11.91 -8.08
CA MET A 47 6.54 -11.79 -7.58
C MET A 47 5.78 -13.11 -7.70
N PHE A 48 5.85 -13.77 -8.84
CA PHE A 48 5.18 -15.05 -9.07
C PHE A 48 5.65 -16.12 -8.06
N ILE A 49 6.98 -16.21 -7.81
CA ILE A 49 7.54 -17.15 -6.83
C ILE A 49 7.04 -16.80 -5.42
N ALA A 50 7.12 -15.53 -5.01
CA ALA A 50 6.69 -15.09 -3.69
C ALA A 50 5.20 -15.37 -3.44
N VAL A 51 4.32 -15.03 -4.38
CA VAL A 51 2.87 -15.31 -4.28
C VAL A 51 2.61 -16.81 -4.25
N SER A 52 3.28 -17.59 -5.09
CA SER A 52 3.07 -19.05 -5.14
C SER A 52 3.42 -19.73 -3.82
N ILE A 53 4.53 -19.35 -3.19
CA ILE A 53 4.94 -19.95 -1.92
C ILE A 53 4.04 -19.49 -0.76
N THR A 54 3.55 -18.26 -0.78
CA THR A 54 2.59 -17.76 0.21
C THR A 54 1.28 -18.55 0.16
N LEU A 55 0.79 -18.90 -1.03
CA LEU A 55 -0.44 -19.67 -1.21
C LEU A 55 -0.38 -21.10 -0.67
N VAL A 56 0.80 -21.67 -0.46
CA VAL A 56 0.97 -23.03 0.08
C VAL A 56 0.37 -23.18 1.48
N ASN A 57 0.41 -22.14 2.30
CA ASN A 57 -0.09 -22.17 3.69
C ASN A 57 -1.53 -21.71 3.83
N VAL A 58 -2.18 -21.29 2.76
CA VAL A 58 -3.55 -20.78 2.82
C VAL A 58 -4.54 -21.94 2.90
N VAL A 59 -5.34 -21.94 3.95
CA VAL A 59 -6.34 -22.98 4.21
C VAL A 59 -7.46 -22.98 3.17
N ASN A 60 -7.83 -21.79 2.68
CA ASN A 60 -8.90 -21.65 1.68
C ASN A 60 -8.44 -20.76 0.51
N PRO A 61 -7.68 -21.30 -0.45
CA PRO A 61 -7.09 -20.52 -1.53
C PRO A 61 -8.10 -20.01 -2.58
N LEU A 62 -9.33 -20.54 -2.58
CA LEU A 62 -10.31 -20.25 -3.63
C LEU A 62 -10.62 -18.76 -3.76
N ILE A 63 -10.89 -18.08 -2.66
CA ILE A 63 -11.20 -16.63 -2.65
C ILE A 63 -10.01 -15.82 -3.17
N ILE A 64 -8.79 -16.18 -2.76
CA ILE A 64 -7.57 -15.52 -3.18
C ILE A 64 -7.33 -15.73 -4.68
N ILE A 65 -7.51 -16.97 -5.17
CA ILE A 65 -7.37 -17.28 -6.61
C ILE A 65 -8.39 -16.50 -7.44
N ILE A 66 -9.64 -16.41 -6.98
CA ILE A 66 -10.66 -15.59 -7.65
C ILE A 66 -10.23 -14.12 -7.67
N GLY A 67 -9.80 -13.57 -6.52
CA GLY A 67 -9.33 -12.18 -6.42
C GLY A 67 -8.16 -11.88 -7.35
N ILE A 68 -7.14 -12.75 -7.36
CA ILE A 68 -5.98 -12.64 -8.26
C ILE A 68 -6.43 -12.71 -9.72
N SER A 69 -7.33 -13.63 -10.08
CA SER A 69 -7.81 -13.80 -11.46
C SER A 69 -8.57 -12.56 -11.93
N VAL A 70 -9.48 -12.04 -11.11
CA VAL A 70 -10.23 -10.80 -11.42
C VAL A 70 -9.28 -9.61 -11.53
N GLY A 71 -8.37 -9.44 -10.57
CA GLY A 71 -7.37 -8.38 -10.60
C GLY A 71 -6.44 -8.45 -11.80
N ALA A 72 -5.99 -9.66 -12.16
CA ALA A 72 -5.14 -9.88 -13.34
C ALA A 72 -5.88 -9.54 -14.65
N ILE A 73 -7.15 -9.93 -14.79
CA ILE A 73 -7.95 -9.60 -15.98
C ILE A 73 -8.12 -8.08 -16.09
N ILE A 74 -8.58 -7.42 -15.03
CA ILE A 74 -8.79 -5.96 -15.02
C ILE A 74 -7.49 -5.23 -15.28
N GLY A 75 -6.43 -5.58 -14.54
CA GLY A 75 -5.12 -4.95 -14.68
C GLY A 75 -4.51 -5.11 -16.07
N SER A 76 -4.62 -6.32 -16.66
CA SER A 76 -4.13 -6.58 -18.02
C SER A 76 -4.91 -5.79 -19.07
N VAL A 77 -6.24 -5.73 -18.98
CA VAL A 77 -7.06 -4.94 -19.91
C VAL A 77 -6.71 -3.47 -19.84
N ILE A 78 -6.50 -2.92 -18.65
CA ILE A 78 -6.10 -1.53 -18.46
C ILE A 78 -4.69 -1.32 -19.04
N ALA A 79 -3.72 -2.16 -18.68
CA ALA A 79 -2.33 -2.03 -19.11
C ALA A 79 -2.18 -2.08 -20.64
N LEU A 80 -2.97 -2.92 -21.33
CA LEU A 80 -2.93 -3.03 -22.79
C LEU A 80 -3.61 -1.86 -23.52
N LYS A 81 -4.54 -1.17 -22.86
CA LYS A 81 -5.30 -0.05 -23.45
C LYS A 81 -4.75 1.32 -23.10
N VAL A 82 -3.89 1.42 -22.07
CA VAL A 82 -3.36 2.70 -21.62
C VAL A 82 -2.42 3.29 -22.66
N LYS A 83 -2.55 4.61 -22.91
CA LYS A 83 -1.60 5.35 -23.74
C LYS A 83 -0.30 5.61 -22.98
N MET A 84 0.82 5.67 -23.68
CA MET A 84 2.14 5.95 -23.07
C MET A 84 2.14 7.24 -22.25
N THR A 85 1.42 8.28 -22.72
CA THR A 85 1.28 9.56 -22.02
C THR A 85 0.51 9.45 -20.70
N SER A 86 -0.35 8.45 -20.53
CA SER A 86 -1.18 8.21 -19.34
C SER A 86 -0.59 7.18 -18.38
N ILE A 87 0.63 6.68 -18.63
CA ILE A 87 1.30 5.73 -17.72
C ILE A 87 1.44 6.28 -16.30
N PRO A 88 1.89 7.55 -16.07
CA PRO A 88 2.01 8.08 -14.71
C PRO A 88 0.68 8.10 -13.94
N GLU A 89 -0.43 8.38 -14.64
CA GLU A 89 -1.78 8.34 -14.07
C GLU A 89 -2.13 6.93 -13.59
N MET A 90 -1.84 5.92 -14.43
CA MET A 90 -2.13 4.52 -14.11
C MET A 90 -1.28 4.01 -12.94
N VAL A 91 0.00 4.41 -12.89
CA VAL A 91 0.88 4.09 -11.76
C VAL A 91 0.32 4.67 -10.46
N ALA A 92 -0.18 5.92 -10.48
CA ALA A 92 -0.85 6.51 -9.33
C ALA A 92 -2.06 5.68 -8.88
N LEU A 93 -2.91 5.28 -9.82
CA LEU A 93 -4.12 4.51 -9.53
C LEU A 93 -3.78 3.14 -8.91
N PHE A 94 -2.83 2.40 -9.51
CA PHE A 94 -2.40 1.10 -8.97
C PHE A 94 -1.73 1.23 -7.60
N ASN A 95 -0.93 2.28 -7.39
CA ASN A 95 -0.39 2.58 -6.06
C ASN A 95 -1.50 2.80 -5.03
N GLY A 96 -2.57 3.52 -5.40
CA GLY A 96 -3.73 3.71 -4.54
C GLY A 96 -4.41 2.38 -4.16
N PHE A 97 -4.60 1.47 -5.09
CA PHE A 97 -5.15 0.14 -4.78
C PHE A 97 -4.23 -0.69 -3.89
N GLY A 98 -2.91 -0.56 -4.03
CA GLY A 98 -1.95 -1.15 -3.09
C GLY A 98 -2.13 -0.59 -1.66
N GLY A 99 -2.28 0.74 -1.54
CA GLY A 99 -2.60 1.38 -0.25
C GLY A 99 -3.92 0.91 0.34
N LEU A 100 -4.94 0.72 -0.49
CA LEU A 100 -6.24 0.18 -0.07
C LEU A 100 -6.13 -1.26 0.43
N ALA A 101 -5.36 -2.10 -0.23
CA ALA A 101 -5.11 -3.48 0.20
C ALA A 101 -4.44 -3.51 1.58
N THR A 102 -3.38 -2.71 1.76
CA THR A 102 -2.68 -2.55 3.05
C THR A 102 -3.62 -2.05 4.15
N PHE A 103 -4.49 -1.10 3.82
CA PHE A 103 -5.51 -0.60 4.74
C PHE A 103 -6.48 -1.71 5.21
N PHE A 104 -6.95 -2.56 4.30
CA PHE A 104 -7.85 -3.67 4.66
C PHE A 104 -7.16 -4.76 5.48
N ILE A 105 -5.86 -5.01 5.26
CA ILE A 105 -5.08 -5.91 6.12
C ILE A 105 -5.07 -5.38 7.55
N ALA A 106 -4.73 -4.10 7.74
CA ALA A 106 -4.74 -3.49 9.07
C ALA A 106 -6.12 -3.52 9.75
N TRP A 107 -7.19 -3.31 8.97
CA TRP A 107 -8.56 -3.44 9.49
C TRP A 107 -8.86 -4.87 9.95
N SER A 108 -8.47 -5.87 9.16
CA SER A 108 -8.64 -7.28 9.55
C SER A 108 -7.91 -7.60 10.84
N GLU A 109 -6.66 -7.18 10.98
CA GLU A 109 -5.85 -7.37 12.19
C GLU A 109 -6.45 -6.66 13.41
N TYR A 110 -6.94 -5.44 13.25
CA TYR A 110 -7.63 -4.74 14.34
C TYR A 110 -8.87 -5.48 14.83
N SER A 111 -9.58 -6.16 13.94
CA SER A 111 -10.80 -6.91 14.25
C SER A 111 -10.51 -8.19 15.07
N THR A 112 -9.28 -8.71 15.05
CA THR A 112 -8.88 -9.91 15.79
C THR A 112 -8.36 -9.61 17.19
N THR A 113 -8.36 -8.36 17.62
CA THR A 113 -7.78 -7.83 18.86
C THR A 113 -6.25 -8.01 18.94
N PRO A 114 -5.49 -6.91 19.05
CA PRO A 114 -4.04 -6.98 19.11
C PRO A 114 -3.57 -7.72 20.38
N GLU A 115 -2.60 -8.59 20.23
CA GLU A 115 -2.06 -9.38 21.35
C GLU A 115 -1.18 -8.56 22.30
N ASN A 116 -0.56 -7.49 21.78
CA ASN A 116 0.34 -6.65 22.54
C ASN A 116 0.39 -5.21 21.98
N TYR A 117 1.00 -4.30 22.77
CA TYR A 117 1.08 -2.88 22.43
C TYR A 117 1.85 -2.61 21.14
N PHE A 118 2.88 -3.39 20.84
CA PHE A 118 3.68 -3.25 19.62
C PHE A 118 2.84 -3.54 18.38
N GLN A 119 2.09 -4.65 18.39
CA GLN A 119 1.17 -4.99 17.30
C GLN A 119 0.09 -3.91 17.11
N TYR A 120 -0.46 -3.37 18.21
CA TYR A 120 -1.41 -2.27 18.13
C TYR A 120 -0.84 -1.04 17.42
N ILE A 121 0.41 -0.62 17.77
CA ILE A 121 1.10 0.47 17.08
C ILE A 121 1.24 0.18 15.58
N LEU A 122 1.65 -1.03 15.21
CA LEU A 122 1.82 -1.42 13.81
C LEU A 122 0.50 -1.35 13.05
N ILE A 123 -0.60 -1.84 13.61
CA ILE A 123 -1.94 -1.76 13.02
C ILE A 123 -2.35 -0.30 12.80
N MET A 124 -2.15 0.57 13.79
CA MET A 124 -2.49 2.01 13.67
C MET A 124 -1.66 2.70 12.58
N LEU A 125 -0.35 2.45 12.52
CA LEU A 125 0.54 2.97 11.49
C LEU A 125 0.16 2.45 10.10
N THR A 126 -0.11 1.16 9.98
CA THR A 126 -0.50 0.51 8.72
C THR A 126 -1.83 1.06 8.21
N THR A 127 -2.83 1.23 9.10
CA THR A 127 -4.10 1.88 8.77
C THR A 127 -3.88 3.30 8.26
N PHE A 128 -3.04 4.08 8.97
CA PHE A 128 -2.76 5.46 8.59
C PHE A 128 -2.08 5.54 7.22
N ILE A 129 -1.01 4.81 7.02
CA ILE A 129 -0.23 4.82 5.77
C ILE A 129 -1.09 4.30 4.61
N GLY A 130 -1.82 3.20 4.80
CA GLY A 130 -2.69 2.63 3.78
C GLY A 130 -3.78 3.59 3.33
N GLY A 131 -4.49 4.23 4.28
CA GLY A 131 -5.54 5.19 3.99
C GLY A 131 -5.04 6.47 3.32
N VAL A 132 -3.92 7.04 3.81
CA VAL A 132 -3.27 8.21 3.19
C VAL A 132 -2.79 7.89 1.78
N THR A 133 -2.20 6.71 1.58
CA THR A 133 -1.73 6.28 0.25
C THR A 133 -2.89 6.11 -0.72
N PHE A 134 -3.99 5.49 -0.30
CA PHE A 134 -5.16 5.29 -1.15
C PHE A 134 -5.72 6.61 -1.65
N THR A 135 -6.14 7.48 -0.76
CA THR A 135 -6.80 8.75 -1.14
C THR A 135 -5.81 9.74 -1.75
N GLY A 136 -4.57 9.78 -1.26
CA GLY A 136 -3.51 10.60 -1.84
C GLY A 136 -3.20 10.21 -3.28
N SER A 137 -3.16 8.92 -3.59
CA SER A 137 -2.94 8.42 -4.96
C SER A 137 -4.10 8.73 -5.90
N ILE A 138 -5.35 8.73 -5.39
CA ILE A 138 -6.51 9.19 -6.19
C ILE A 138 -6.39 10.67 -6.53
N VAL A 139 -5.96 11.51 -5.59
CA VAL A 139 -5.71 12.93 -5.85
C VAL A 139 -4.56 13.10 -6.85
N ALA A 140 -3.48 12.33 -6.72
CA ALA A 140 -2.37 12.35 -7.66
C ALA A 140 -2.82 11.96 -9.08
N TYR A 141 -3.62 10.89 -9.22
CA TYR A 141 -4.26 10.51 -10.48
C TYR A 141 -5.08 11.67 -11.08
N GLY A 142 -5.93 12.31 -10.27
CA GLY A 142 -6.75 13.43 -10.72
C GLY A 142 -5.94 14.63 -11.21
N LYS A 143 -4.77 14.87 -10.60
CA LYS A 143 -3.85 15.95 -11.01
C LYS A 143 -3.06 15.61 -12.26
N LEU A 144 -2.55 14.38 -12.39
CA LEU A 144 -1.82 13.91 -13.56
C LEU A 144 -2.72 13.87 -14.80
N SER A 145 -3.99 13.46 -14.63
CA SER A 145 -4.99 13.46 -15.71
C SER A 145 -5.60 14.84 -16.00
N GLU A 146 -5.06 15.90 -15.39
CA GLU A 146 -5.55 17.28 -15.52
C GLU A 146 -7.04 17.49 -15.16
N ARG A 147 -7.69 16.48 -14.57
CA ARG A 147 -9.08 16.55 -14.13
C ARG A 147 -9.25 17.34 -12.84
N LEU A 148 -8.18 17.43 -12.04
CA LEU A 148 -8.18 18.13 -10.76
C LEU A 148 -7.22 19.32 -10.81
N THR A 149 -7.79 20.53 -10.98
CA THR A 149 -7.05 21.81 -11.14
C THR A 149 -7.22 22.75 -9.94
N ILE A 150 -7.19 22.21 -8.73
CA ILE A 150 -7.34 23.01 -7.51
C ILE A 150 -6.05 23.77 -7.22
N LYS A 151 -6.16 25.09 -7.02
CA LYS A 151 -5.02 25.95 -6.69
C LYS A 151 -4.47 25.65 -5.29
N LYS A 152 -3.14 25.62 -5.15
CA LYS A 152 -2.43 25.45 -3.88
C LYS A 152 -2.89 26.40 -2.77
N THR A 153 -3.24 27.63 -3.13
CA THR A 153 -3.67 28.71 -2.21
C THR A 153 -5.17 28.71 -1.92
N SER A 154 -5.94 27.79 -2.49
CA SER A 154 -7.38 27.76 -2.28
C SER A 154 -7.73 27.43 -0.80
N LEU A 155 -8.88 27.91 -0.37
CA LEU A 155 -9.41 27.60 0.98
C LEU A 155 -9.57 26.09 1.17
N ILE A 156 -10.02 25.39 0.13
CA ILE A 156 -10.18 23.92 0.12
C ILE A 156 -8.83 23.24 0.41
N THR A 157 -7.77 23.65 -0.28
CA THR A 157 -6.43 23.09 -0.05
C THR A 157 -5.97 23.30 1.39
N LYS A 158 -6.13 24.50 1.92
CA LYS A 158 -5.77 24.83 3.31
C LYS A 158 -6.55 23.96 4.31
N LEU A 159 -7.87 23.82 4.09
CA LEU A 159 -8.73 23.01 4.95
C LEU A 159 -8.26 21.56 5.00
N PHE A 160 -8.08 20.92 3.84
CA PHE A 160 -7.65 19.53 3.77
C PHE A 160 -6.22 19.33 4.33
N THR A 161 -5.31 20.27 4.09
CA THR A 161 -3.97 20.22 4.69
C THR A 161 -4.04 20.31 6.22
N THR A 162 -4.93 21.14 6.77
CA THR A 162 -5.15 21.18 8.22
C THR A 162 -5.70 19.84 8.73
N ILE A 163 -6.63 19.21 8.02
CA ILE A 163 -7.14 17.87 8.36
C ILE A 163 -6.00 16.85 8.36
N PHE A 164 -5.06 16.92 7.43
CA PHE A 164 -3.88 16.02 7.43
C PHE A 164 -3.06 16.16 8.72
N TYR A 165 -2.78 17.38 9.18
CA TYR A 165 -2.05 17.58 10.44
C TYR A 165 -2.86 17.10 11.66
N ILE A 166 -4.18 17.31 11.64
CA ILE A 166 -5.08 16.77 12.68
C ILE A 166 -5.04 15.24 12.68
N SER A 167 -5.02 14.60 11.51
CA SER A 167 -4.95 13.13 11.41
C SER A 167 -3.64 12.56 11.95
N LEU A 168 -2.51 13.24 11.71
CA LEU A 168 -1.23 12.89 12.31
C LEU A 168 -1.25 13.02 13.84
N PHE A 169 -1.80 14.12 14.33
CA PHE A 169 -1.94 14.32 15.78
C PHE A 169 -2.84 13.26 16.40
N TYR A 170 -3.96 12.95 15.75
CA TYR A 170 -4.89 11.91 16.22
C TYR A 170 -4.27 10.51 16.20
N LEU A 171 -3.46 10.19 15.19
CA LEU A 171 -2.69 8.94 15.15
C LEU A 171 -1.78 8.83 16.39
N ILE A 172 -1.01 9.86 16.69
CA ILE A 172 -0.13 9.89 17.87
C ILE A 172 -0.98 9.75 19.16
N TYR A 173 -2.06 10.51 19.26
CA TYR A 173 -2.95 10.43 20.42
C TYR A 173 -3.56 9.03 20.60
N SER A 174 -4.14 8.45 19.56
CA SER A 174 -4.75 7.13 19.62
C SER A 174 -3.74 6.02 19.92
N THR A 175 -2.50 6.19 19.48
CA THR A 175 -1.44 5.19 19.72
C THR A 175 -0.94 5.20 21.15
N PHE A 176 -0.82 6.37 21.79
CA PHE A 176 -0.18 6.48 23.12
C PHE A 176 -1.15 6.68 24.29
N PHE A 177 -2.39 7.09 24.03
CA PHE A 177 -3.33 7.49 25.08
C PHE A 177 -4.62 6.64 25.12
N THR A 178 -4.78 5.67 24.20
CA THR A 178 -5.92 4.73 24.26
C THR A 178 -5.50 3.41 24.94
N ASP A 179 -6.43 2.80 25.69
CA ASP A 179 -6.19 1.50 26.28
C ASP A 179 -6.22 0.42 25.18
N ILE A 180 -5.15 -0.38 25.13
CA ILE A 180 -5.01 -1.47 24.16
C ILE A 180 -5.84 -2.69 24.51
N PHE A 181 -6.14 -2.87 25.81
CA PHE A 181 -6.91 -4.02 26.32
C PHE A 181 -8.42 -3.85 26.15
N GLU A 182 -8.87 -2.62 25.91
CA GLU A 182 -10.24 -2.30 25.52
C GLU A 182 -10.24 -1.49 24.23
N PRO A 183 -9.93 -2.12 23.08
CA PRO A 183 -9.87 -1.42 21.81
C PRO A 183 -11.25 -0.82 21.49
N ASN A 184 -11.34 0.50 21.52
CA ASN A 184 -12.57 1.21 21.23
C ASN A 184 -12.72 1.39 19.72
N PHE A 185 -13.65 0.67 19.14
CA PHE A 185 -13.93 0.70 17.70
C PHE A 185 -14.27 2.10 17.19
N ASP A 186 -14.89 2.95 18.00
CA ASP A 186 -15.22 4.32 17.61
C ASP A 186 -13.95 5.16 17.40
N PHE A 187 -12.93 5.01 18.25
CA PHE A 187 -11.64 5.68 18.05
C PHE A 187 -10.94 5.22 16.77
N TYR A 188 -11.04 3.93 16.46
CA TYR A 188 -10.48 3.40 15.23
C TYR A 188 -11.22 3.92 13.99
N LEU A 189 -12.54 4.00 14.03
CA LEU A 189 -13.35 4.61 12.95
C LEU A 189 -12.99 6.08 12.72
N ILE A 190 -12.77 6.84 13.78
CA ILE A 190 -12.33 8.23 13.69
C ILE A 190 -10.96 8.30 13.00
N LEU A 191 -10.02 7.43 13.36
CA LEU A 191 -8.71 7.34 12.69
C LEU A 191 -8.89 7.04 11.19
N ILE A 192 -9.74 6.09 10.83
CA ILE A 192 -10.03 5.77 9.43
C ILE A 192 -10.52 6.99 8.67
N ILE A 193 -11.49 7.72 9.20
CA ILE A 193 -12.03 8.92 8.56
C ILE A 193 -10.95 9.98 8.39
N PHE A 194 -10.16 10.24 9.43
CA PHE A 194 -9.10 11.23 9.39
C PHE A 194 -7.97 10.85 8.43
N THR A 195 -7.61 9.57 8.33
CA THR A 195 -6.59 9.11 7.39
C THR A 195 -7.03 9.26 5.94
N LEU A 196 -8.26 8.88 5.63
CA LEU A 196 -8.81 9.02 4.28
C LEU A 196 -8.91 10.50 3.85
N LEU A 197 -9.35 11.38 4.73
CA LEU A 197 -9.36 12.81 4.47
C LEU A 197 -7.95 13.42 4.47
N GLY A 198 -7.07 12.92 5.34
CA GLY A 198 -5.69 13.34 5.47
C GLY A 198 -4.87 13.08 4.22
N GLY A 199 -5.07 11.94 3.55
CA GLY A 199 -4.39 11.63 2.30
C GLY A 199 -4.71 12.61 1.18
N ILE A 200 -5.94 13.10 1.11
CA ILE A 200 -6.32 14.20 0.22
C ILE A 200 -5.51 15.45 0.61
N GLY A 201 -5.47 15.78 1.88
CA GLY A 201 -4.76 16.97 2.40
C GLY A 201 -3.26 16.94 2.22
N PHE A 202 -2.66 15.75 2.25
CA PHE A 202 -1.24 15.56 1.99
C PHE A 202 -0.86 15.89 0.55
N VAL A 203 -1.62 15.38 -0.43
CA VAL A 203 -1.27 15.49 -1.85
C VAL A 203 -1.84 16.74 -2.52
N LEU A 204 -2.93 17.28 -2.01
CA LEU A 204 -3.63 18.41 -2.64
C LEU A 204 -2.77 19.68 -2.81
N PRO A 205 -1.88 20.09 -1.88
CA PRO A 205 -1.05 21.27 -2.03
C PRO A 205 0.12 21.10 -3.01
N ILE A 206 0.44 19.87 -3.43
CA ILE A 206 1.60 19.55 -4.27
C ILE A 206 1.23 19.73 -5.74
N GLY A 207 2.12 20.27 -6.57
CA GLY A 207 1.92 20.50 -8.00
C GLY A 207 1.87 19.22 -8.83
N GLY A 208 1.19 19.25 -9.99
CA GLY A 208 1.11 18.09 -10.89
C GLY A 208 2.47 17.59 -11.37
N GLY A 209 3.43 18.49 -11.59
CA GLY A 209 4.80 18.12 -12.00
C GLY A 209 5.57 17.32 -10.96
N ASP A 210 5.25 17.48 -9.66
CA ASP A 210 5.91 16.78 -8.56
C ASP A 210 5.22 15.44 -8.20
N MET A 211 4.11 15.12 -8.86
CA MET A 211 3.33 13.91 -8.56
C MET A 211 4.11 12.61 -8.68
N PRO A 212 4.99 12.39 -9.66
CA PRO A 212 5.78 11.16 -9.74
C PRO A 212 6.63 10.91 -8.48
N VAL A 213 7.20 11.96 -7.89
CA VAL A 213 7.97 11.88 -6.64
C VAL A 213 7.05 11.53 -5.46
N VAL A 214 5.88 12.17 -5.40
CA VAL A 214 4.89 11.89 -4.34
C VAL A 214 4.40 10.45 -4.41
N ILE A 215 4.10 9.94 -5.60
CA ILE A 215 3.66 8.54 -5.79
C ILE A 215 4.77 7.58 -5.36
N SER A 216 6.03 7.85 -5.71
CA SER A 216 7.18 7.04 -5.27
C SER A 216 7.31 7.01 -3.75
N LEU A 217 7.12 8.16 -3.08
CA LEU A 217 7.12 8.25 -1.62
C LEU A 217 5.99 7.45 -0.99
N LEU A 218 4.76 7.62 -1.49
CA LEU A 218 3.59 6.87 -1.03
C LEU A 218 3.74 5.36 -1.23
N ASN A 219 4.33 4.95 -2.37
CA ASN A 219 4.62 3.54 -2.64
C ASN A 219 5.64 2.96 -1.64
N SER A 220 6.68 3.73 -1.31
CA SER A 220 7.67 3.33 -0.30
C SER A 220 7.04 3.18 1.09
N PHE A 221 6.16 4.10 1.46
CA PHE A 221 5.42 4.00 2.72
C PHE A 221 4.48 2.79 2.75
N SER A 222 3.78 2.49 1.66
CA SER A 222 2.95 1.29 1.58
C SER A 222 3.77 0.01 1.71
N GLY A 223 4.98 -0.04 1.15
CA GLY A 223 5.89 -1.17 1.32
C GLY A 223 6.31 -1.36 2.78
N ILE A 224 6.62 -0.27 3.49
CA ILE A 224 6.93 -0.30 4.92
C ILE A 224 5.70 -0.76 5.72
N ALA A 225 4.52 -0.22 5.43
CA ALA A 225 3.28 -0.58 6.11
C ALA A 225 2.90 -2.05 5.88
N ALA A 226 3.09 -2.57 4.66
CA ALA A 226 2.88 -3.99 4.36
C ALA A 226 3.85 -4.89 5.16
N ALA A 227 5.11 -4.46 5.34
CA ALA A 227 6.08 -5.19 6.16
C ALA A 227 5.78 -5.12 7.68
N PHE A 228 4.97 -4.17 8.12
CA PHE A 228 4.50 -4.09 9.52
C PHE A 228 3.26 -4.96 9.77
N ALA A 229 2.53 -5.32 8.72
CA ALA A 229 1.31 -6.11 8.82
C ALA A 229 1.56 -7.64 8.78
N ASP A 230 2.82 -8.06 8.65
CA ASP A 230 3.29 -9.44 8.68
C ASP A 230 3.82 -9.77 10.08
#